data_c1d5dbd3749b01c2e4c25627fb9624b0
#
_entry.id   c1d5dbd3749b01c2e4c25627fb9624b0
#
_cell.length_a   1.000
_cell.length_b   1.000
_cell.length_c   1.000
_cell.angle_alpha   90.00
_cell.angle_beta   90.00
_cell.angle_gamma   90.00
#
_symmetry.space_group_name_H-M   'P 1'
#
loop_
_entity.id
_entity.type
_entity.pdbx_description
1 polymer ?
#
loop_
_entity_poly.entity_id
_entity_poly.type
_entity_poly.pdbx_seq_one_letter_code
_entity_poly.pdbx_strand_id
1 'polypeptide(L)'
;MSELRLNRAVYDALRAHGEETYPHECCGALLGRSTPYGWWIEAPIRAGNTRTDSAHNRYQISPAELVKIEREARRQGLSIAGFYHSHPDHPPHWSQTDLAEAHWLGCSYVITAVANGKAAITNSFRLAGDTEENKRFEPEPIDVNEPVS
;
A
#
# COMPACT_ATOMS: atom_id res chain seq x y z
N MET A 1 9.34 -4.42 17.10
CA MET A 1 8.55 -5.02 16.01
C MET A 1 7.49 -4.02 15.61
N SER A 2 7.37 -3.73 14.32
CA SER A 2 6.39 -2.78 13.83
C SER A 2 5.08 -3.47 13.44
N GLU A 3 3.99 -2.71 13.49
CA GLU A 3 2.71 -3.15 12.96
C GLU A 3 2.04 -1.98 12.23
N LEU A 4 1.18 -2.30 11.29
CA LEU A 4 0.38 -1.31 10.57
C LEU A 4 -1.00 -1.27 11.21
N ARG A 5 -1.41 -0.09 11.69
CA ARG A 5 -2.73 0.10 12.29
C ARG A 5 -3.58 1.01 11.42
N LEU A 6 -4.83 0.63 11.24
CA LEU A 6 -5.79 1.39 10.48
C LEU A 6 -7.20 1.01 10.92
N ASN A 7 -8.17 1.87 10.65
CA ASN A 7 -9.55 1.51 10.98
C ASN A 7 -10.17 0.67 9.86
N ARG A 8 -11.33 0.08 10.16
CA ARG A 8 -12.04 -0.79 9.23
C ARG A 8 -12.37 -0.09 7.91
N ALA A 9 -12.75 1.18 7.96
CA ALA A 9 -13.13 1.92 6.77
C ALA A 9 -11.96 2.05 5.78
N VAL A 10 -10.74 2.33 6.28
CA VAL A 10 -9.54 2.41 5.45
C VAL A 10 -9.20 1.04 4.87
N TYR A 11 -9.24 0.02 5.72
CA TYR A 11 -8.95 -1.37 5.31
C TYR A 11 -9.90 -1.80 4.19
N ASP A 12 -11.19 -1.56 4.36
CA ASP A 12 -12.19 -1.93 3.36
C ASP A 12 -12.03 -1.12 2.07
N ALA A 13 -11.67 0.15 2.17
CA ALA A 13 -11.53 1.03 1.01
C ALA A 13 -10.40 0.58 0.07
N LEU A 14 -9.23 0.21 0.60
CA LEU A 14 -8.14 -0.24 -0.26
C LEU A 14 -8.45 -1.60 -0.89
N ARG A 15 -9.15 -2.47 -0.19
CA ARG A 15 -9.57 -3.77 -0.71
C ARG A 15 -10.62 -3.62 -1.81
N ALA A 16 -11.58 -2.72 -1.62
CA ALA A 16 -12.60 -2.41 -2.63
C ALA A 16 -11.95 -1.86 -3.91
N HIS A 17 -10.92 -1.05 -3.78
CA HIS A 17 -10.20 -0.53 -4.94
C HIS A 17 -9.62 -1.68 -5.80
N GLY A 18 -9.05 -2.69 -5.15
CA GLY A 18 -8.55 -3.87 -5.86
C GLY A 18 -9.64 -4.63 -6.59
N GLU A 19 -10.83 -4.73 -6.00
CA GLU A 19 -11.96 -5.38 -6.66
C GLU A 19 -12.46 -4.58 -7.88
N GLU A 20 -12.49 -3.24 -7.74
CA GLU A 20 -12.97 -2.37 -8.82
C GLU A 20 -12.08 -2.39 -10.06
N THR A 21 -10.77 -2.54 -9.89
CA THR A 21 -9.85 -2.54 -11.01
C THR A 21 -9.61 -3.92 -11.61
N TYR A 22 -10.03 -4.98 -10.92
CA TYR A 22 -9.84 -6.35 -11.41
C TYR A 22 -10.29 -6.47 -12.86
N PRO A 23 -9.55 -7.07 -13.77
CA PRO A 23 -8.35 -7.91 -13.58
C PRO A 23 -7.02 -7.16 -13.60
N HIS A 24 -7.03 -5.85 -13.47
CA HIS A 24 -5.81 -5.04 -13.41
C HIS A 24 -5.43 -4.73 -11.97
N GLU A 25 -4.15 -4.46 -11.73
CA GLU A 25 -3.69 -4.04 -10.42
C GLU A 25 -4.15 -2.62 -10.12
N CYS A 26 -4.66 -2.40 -8.91
CA CYS A 26 -4.84 -1.05 -8.40
C CYS A 26 -3.58 -0.60 -7.68
N CYS A 27 -3.46 0.70 -7.45
CA CYS A 27 -2.43 1.24 -6.59
C CYS A 27 -2.89 2.53 -5.93
N GLY A 28 -2.22 2.87 -4.85
CA GLY A 28 -2.49 4.09 -4.12
C GLY A 28 -1.49 4.30 -3.00
N ALA A 29 -1.69 5.38 -2.27
CA ALA A 29 -0.86 5.74 -1.13
C ALA A 29 -1.65 5.66 0.16
N LEU A 30 -0.93 5.51 1.26
CA LEU A 30 -1.48 5.50 2.61
C LEU A 30 -0.92 6.69 3.36
N LEU A 31 -1.80 7.56 3.85
CA LEU A 31 -1.42 8.72 4.63
C LEU A 31 -1.61 8.42 6.11
N GLY A 32 -0.64 8.80 6.93
CA GLY A 32 -0.74 8.48 8.34
C GLY A 32 0.26 9.19 9.20
N ARG A 33 0.37 8.70 10.43
CA ARG A 33 1.26 9.24 11.46
C ARG A 33 2.18 8.15 11.97
N SER A 34 3.42 8.51 12.22
CA SER A 34 4.38 7.61 12.85
C SER A 34 4.05 7.51 14.34
N THR A 35 4.05 6.28 14.85
CA THR A 35 3.86 6.00 16.27
C THR A 35 5.01 5.13 16.77
N PRO A 36 5.17 4.95 18.09
CA PRO A 36 6.19 4.04 18.61
C PRO A 36 6.07 2.60 18.13
N TYR A 37 4.89 2.19 17.65
CA TYR A 37 4.63 0.82 17.21
C TYR A 37 4.62 0.65 15.70
N GLY A 38 4.74 1.73 14.94
CA GLY A 38 4.66 1.71 13.49
C GLY A 38 3.71 2.80 12.99
N TRP A 39 3.15 2.61 11.81
CA TRP A 39 2.29 3.61 11.21
C TRP A 39 0.83 3.44 11.65
N TRP A 40 0.20 4.57 11.96
CA TRP A 40 -1.25 4.67 12.05
C TRP A 40 -1.76 5.31 10.76
N ILE A 41 -2.61 4.60 10.02
CA ILE A 41 -3.10 5.08 8.72
C ILE A 41 -4.42 5.81 8.91
N GLU A 42 -4.46 7.07 8.47
CA GLU A 42 -5.64 7.92 8.55
C GLU A 42 -6.50 7.84 7.29
N ALA A 43 -5.87 7.76 6.13
CA ALA A 43 -6.60 7.79 4.86
C ALA A 43 -5.84 7.10 3.74
N PRO A 44 -6.56 6.36 2.86
CA PRO A 44 -5.99 5.91 1.61
C PRO A 44 -6.20 6.98 0.53
N ILE A 45 -5.28 7.07 -0.42
CA ILE A 45 -5.45 7.91 -1.60
C ILE A 45 -5.26 7.03 -2.83
N ARG A 46 -6.28 6.94 -3.65
CA ARG A 46 -6.21 6.18 -4.90
C ARG A 46 -5.27 6.88 -5.87
N ALA A 47 -4.50 6.08 -6.61
CA ALA A 47 -3.67 6.56 -7.70
C ALA A 47 -4.00 5.77 -8.96
N GLY A 48 -3.76 6.36 -10.12
CA GLY A 48 -3.90 5.64 -11.37
C GLY A 48 -2.67 4.80 -11.63
N ASN A 49 -2.87 3.59 -12.14
CA ASN A 49 -1.76 2.76 -12.58
C ASN A 49 -1.35 3.20 -13.98
N THR A 50 -0.16 3.80 -14.10
CA THR A 50 0.32 4.32 -15.39
C THR A 50 1.08 3.27 -16.21
N ARG A 51 1.31 2.09 -15.65
CA ARG A 51 1.98 1.01 -16.39
C ARG A 51 0.98 0.37 -17.33
N THR A 52 1.23 0.49 -18.65
CA THR A 52 0.32 -0.01 -19.68
C THR A 52 0.77 -1.34 -20.31
N ASP A 53 2.05 -1.68 -20.18
CA ASP A 53 2.63 -2.89 -20.79
C ASP A 53 2.25 -4.16 -20.03
N SER A 54 1.98 -4.06 -18.72
CA SER A 54 1.61 -5.22 -17.91
C SER A 54 0.76 -4.79 -16.71
N ALA A 55 -0.28 -3.98 -16.99
CA ALA A 55 -1.13 -3.40 -15.94
C ALA A 55 -1.90 -4.44 -15.12
N HIS A 56 -2.02 -5.68 -15.62
CA HIS A 56 -2.68 -6.76 -14.89
C HIS A 56 -1.77 -7.44 -13.86
N ASN A 57 -0.45 -7.20 -13.92
CA ASN A 57 0.48 -7.80 -12.96
C ASN A 57 1.61 -6.84 -12.51
N ARG A 58 1.49 -5.56 -12.82
CA ARG A 58 2.44 -4.53 -12.40
C ARG A 58 1.72 -3.21 -12.20
N TYR A 59 2.28 -2.36 -11.37
CA TYR A 59 1.72 -1.02 -11.17
C TYR A 59 2.84 0.02 -11.15
N GLN A 60 2.45 1.26 -11.40
CA GLN A 60 3.35 2.41 -11.30
C GLN A 60 2.55 3.66 -11.02
N ILE A 61 2.98 4.43 -10.02
CA ILE A 61 2.40 5.73 -9.72
C ILE A 61 3.27 6.80 -10.38
N SER A 62 2.66 7.68 -11.16
CA SER A 62 3.41 8.71 -11.87
C SER A 62 4.01 9.74 -10.91
N PRO A 63 5.12 10.39 -11.29
CA PRO A 63 5.68 11.49 -10.48
C PRO A 63 4.68 12.62 -10.22
N ALA A 64 3.83 12.94 -11.19
CA ALA A 64 2.81 13.98 -11.01
C ALA A 64 1.81 13.58 -9.92
N GLU A 65 1.40 12.33 -9.88
CA GLU A 65 0.51 11.84 -8.82
C GLU A 65 1.20 11.82 -7.46
N LEU A 66 2.48 11.46 -7.41
CA LEU A 66 3.23 11.50 -6.15
C LEU A 66 3.29 12.91 -5.57
N VAL A 67 3.46 13.93 -6.43
CA VAL A 67 3.44 15.32 -5.99
C VAL A 67 2.08 15.68 -5.39
N LYS A 68 0.99 15.26 -6.04
CA LYS A 68 -0.37 15.49 -5.53
C LYS A 68 -0.59 14.81 -4.19
N ILE A 69 -0.11 13.59 -4.05
CA ILE A 69 -0.22 12.82 -2.81
C ILE A 69 0.54 13.53 -1.68
N GLU A 70 1.75 14.00 -1.95
CA GLU A 70 2.55 14.72 -0.95
C GLU A 70 1.87 16.03 -0.53
N ARG A 71 1.27 16.75 -1.47
CA ARG A 71 0.52 17.97 -1.16
C ARG A 71 -0.67 17.66 -0.26
N GLU A 72 -1.41 16.60 -0.57
CA GLU A 72 -2.57 16.22 0.21
C GLU A 72 -2.17 15.80 1.61
N ALA A 73 -1.08 15.04 1.75
CA ALA A 73 -0.54 14.66 3.04
C ALA A 73 -0.21 15.90 3.87
N ARG A 74 0.51 16.86 3.26
CA ARG A 74 0.91 18.08 3.93
C ARG A 74 -0.30 18.92 4.35
N ARG A 75 -1.31 19.00 3.49
CA ARG A 75 -2.56 19.72 3.78
C ARG A 75 -3.27 19.13 5.00
N GLN A 76 -3.23 17.82 5.16
CA GLN A 76 -3.86 17.13 6.29
C GLN A 76 -2.96 17.01 7.52
N GLY A 77 -1.72 17.49 7.45
CA GLY A 77 -0.77 17.33 8.55
C GLY A 77 -0.30 15.90 8.74
N LEU A 78 -0.30 15.13 7.65
CA LEU A 78 0.07 13.72 7.66
C LEU A 78 1.34 13.49 6.85
N SER A 79 1.88 12.29 6.95
CA SER A 79 3.01 11.83 6.14
C SER A 79 2.55 10.72 5.21
N ILE A 80 3.31 10.52 4.14
CA ILE A 80 3.13 9.29 3.34
C ILE A 80 3.69 8.14 4.16
N ALA A 81 2.81 7.27 4.63
CA ALA A 81 3.17 6.13 5.46
C ALA A 81 3.49 4.90 4.62
N GLY A 82 2.98 4.85 3.41
CA GLY A 82 3.21 3.71 2.55
C GLY A 82 2.38 3.75 1.28
N PHE A 83 2.35 2.61 0.63
CA PHE A 83 1.66 2.41 -0.63
C PHE A 83 0.91 1.10 -0.59
N TYR A 84 -0.14 0.98 -1.40
CA TYR A 84 -0.86 -0.28 -1.52
C TYR A 84 -1.07 -0.62 -3.00
N HIS A 85 -1.17 -1.91 -3.28
CA HIS A 85 -1.55 -2.39 -4.59
C HIS A 85 -2.21 -3.76 -4.46
N SER A 86 -2.83 -4.22 -5.55
CA SER A 86 -3.49 -5.51 -5.58
C SER A 86 -2.74 -6.48 -6.48
N HIS A 87 -2.89 -7.78 -6.17
CA HIS A 87 -2.37 -8.88 -6.97
C HIS A 87 -3.56 -9.68 -7.51
N PRO A 88 -4.03 -9.37 -8.75
CA PRO A 88 -5.14 -10.14 -9.34
C PRO A 88 -4.75 -11.59 -9.56
N ASP A 89 -5.49 -12.50 -8.93
CA ASP A 89 -5.31 -13.97 -9.04
C ASP A 89 -3.90 -14.46 -8.67
N HIS A 90 -3.19 -13.70 -7.82
CA HIS A 90 -1.88 -14.07 -7.30
C HIS A 90 -1.85 -13.93 -5.77
N PRO A 91 -0.93 -14.62 -5.08
CA PRO A 91 -0.84 -14.53 -3.63
C PRO A 91 -0.51 -13.12 -3.14
N PRO A 92 -0.90 -12.76 -1.90
CA PRO A 92 -0.63 -11.44 -1.32
C PRO A 92 0.80 -11.31 -0.80
N HIS A 93 1.76 -11.62 -1.65
CA HIS A 93 3.19 -11.63 -1.31
C HIS A 93 3.95 -10.82 -2.35
N TRP A 94 4.96 -10.07 -1.90
CA TRP A 94 5.73 -9.22 -2.79
C TRP A 94 6.48 -10.03 -3.85
N SER A 95 6.59 -9.45 -5.04
CA SER A 95 7.36 -10.02 -6.14
C SER A 95 8.74 -9.35 -6.20
N GLN A 96 9.64 -9.93 -6.97
CA GLN A 96 10.95 -9.31 -7.19
C GLN A 96 10.80 -7.91 -7.81
N THR A 97 9.81 -7.72 -8.68
CA THR A 97 9.50 -6.41 -9.26
C THR A 97 9.03 -5.44 -8.18
N ASP A 98 8.17 -5.91 -7.28
CA ASP A 98 7.69 -5.08 -6.16
C ASP A 98 8.85 -4.54 -5.34
N LEU A 99 9.82 -5.41 -5.00
CA LEU A 99 10.98 -4.98 -4.23
C LEU A 99 11.88 -4.05 -5.04
N ALA A 100 12.13 -4.38 -6.31
CA ALA A 100 13.00 -3.56 -7.16
C ALA A 100 12.46 -2.13 -7.30
N GLU A 101 11.15 -1.98 -7.38
CA GLU A 101 10.51 -0.68 -7.58
C GLU A 101 10.09 0.01 -6.28
N ALA A 102 10.35 -0.58 -5.12
CA ALA A 102 10.08 0.04 -3.82
C ALA A 102 11.29 0.87 -3.40
N HIS A 103 11.09 2.18 -3.20
CA HIS A 103 12.18 3.10 -2.90
C HIS A 103 11.98 3.90 -1.61
N TRP A 104 10.86 3.76 -0.95
CA TRP A 104 10.54 4.55 0.24
C TRP A 104 10.86 3.75 1.50
N LEU A 105 12.13 3.82 1.90
CA LEU A 105 12.59 3.13 3.11
C LEU A 105 11.81 3.59 4.34
N GLY A 106 11.41 2.64 5.17
CA GLY A 106 10.61 2.91 6.36
C GLY A 106 9.10 2.93 6.13
N CYS A 107 8.67 2.97 4.87
CA CYS A 107 7.24 2.92 4.54
C CYS A 107 6.73 1.50 4.50
N SER A 108 5.40 1.37 4.68
CA SER A 108 4.72 0.08 4.57
C SER A 108 4.17 -0.11 3.17
N TYR A 109 4.30 -1.32 2.66
CA TYR A 109 3.79 -1.71 1.34
C TYR A 109 2.74 -2.79 1.56
N VAL A 110 1.50 -2.46 1.22
CA VAL A 110 0.33 -3.31 1.49
C VAL A 110 -0.12 -3.96 0.20
N ILE A 111 -0.30 -5.27 0.23
CA ILE A 111 -0.67 -6.06 -0.94
C ILE A 111 -1.96 -6.82 -0.64
N THR A 112 -2.97 -6.66 -1.50
CA THR A 112 -4.22 -7.40 -1.41
C THR A 112 -4.33 -8.38 -2.56
N ALA A 113 -4.48 -9.66 -2.24
CA ALA A 113 -4.83 -10.66 -3.25
C ALA A 113 -6.29 -10.49 -3.64
N VAL A 114 -6.56 -10.45 -4.95
CA VAL A 114 -7.92 -10.37 -5.48
C VAL A 114 -8.16 -11.60 -6.33
N ALA A 115 -8.93 -12.54 -5.78
CA ALA A 115 -9.21 -13.82 -6.44
C ALA A 115 -10.56 -13.77 -7.12
N ASN A 116 -10.59 -13.91 -8.44
CA ASN A 116 -11.82 -13.90 -9.24
C ASN A 116 -12.66 -12.65 -8.95
N GLY A 117 -12.01 -11.50 -8.80
CA GLY A 117 -12.68 -10.22 -8.55
C GLY A 117 -13.06 -9.95 -7.11
N LYS A 118 -12.71 -10.81 -6.17
CA LYS A 118 -13.01 -10.63 -4.74
C LYS A 118 -11.73 -10.53 -3.92
N ALA A 119 -11.64 -9.48 -3.08
CA ALA A 119 -10.52 -9.31 -2.20
C ALA A 119 -10.43 -10.47 -1.20
N ALA A 120 -9.26 -11.06 -1.10
CA ALA A 120 -8.99 -12.17 -0.21
C ALA A 120 -8.08 -11.71 0.95
N ILE A 121 -6.83 -12.16 0.99
CA ILE A 121 -5.90 -11.81 2.07
C ILE A 121 -5.18 -10.51 1.74
N THR A 122 -4.99 -9.67 2.76
CA THR A 122 -4.20 -8.44 2.67
C THR A 122 -3.03 -8.54 3.65
N ASN A 123 -1.82 -8.30 3.16
CA ASN A 123 -0.60 -8.33 3.96
C ASN A 123 0.14 -7.00 3.87
N SER A 124 0.94 -6.70 4.89
CA SER A 124 1.79 -5.51 4.90
C SER A 124 3.24 -5.91 5.07
N PHE A 125 4.11 -5.20 4.36
CA PHE A 125 5.57 -5.41 4.42
C PHE A 125 6.23 -4.06 4.61
N ARG A 126 7.10 -3.95 5.61
CA ARG A 126 7.88 -2.72 5.80
C ARG A 126 9.15 -2.80 4.96
N LEU A 127 9.44 -1.74 4.21
CA LEU A 127 10.69 -1.67 3.47
C LEU A 127 11.81 -1.26 4.41
N ALA A 128 12.66 -2.20 4.75
CA ALA A 128 13.75 -2.04 5.68
C ALA A 128 15.09 -1.98 4.97
N GLY A 129 16.12 -1.59 5.70
CA GLY A 129 17.45 -1.38 5.16
C GLY A 129 17.78 0.10 5.15
N ASP A 130 18.94 0.44 4.64
CA ASP A 130 19.40 1.84 4.58
C ASP A 130 19.95 2.23 3.20
N THR A 131 20.09 1.27 2.27
CA THR A 131 20.54 1.51 0.90
C THR A 131 19.75 0.67 -0.08
N GLU A 132 19.86 0.99 -1.37
CA GLU A 132 19.22 0.18 -2.43
C GLU A 132 19.77 -1.25 -2.47
N GLU A 133 21.06 -1.43 -2.11
CA GLU A 133 21.68 -2.74 -2.15
C GLU A 133 21.24 -3.65 -1.02
N ASN A 134 20.90 -3.08 0.14
CA ASN A 134 20.52 -3.89 1.30
C ASN A 134 19.05 -3.79 1.67
N LYS A 135 18.23 -3.14 0.85
CA LYS A 135 16.80 -3.04 1.12
C LYS A 135 16.13 -4.41 1.06
N ARG A 136 15.12 -4.58 1.89
CA ARG A 136 14.38 -5.82 1.98
C ARG A 136 12.98 -5.53 2.52
N PHE A 137 12.04 -6.41 2.21
CA PHE A 137 10.71 -6.37 2.82
C PHE A 137 10.68 -7.23 4.08
N GLU A 138 10.19 -6.65 5.17
CA GLU A 138 9.96 -7.37 6.41
C GLU A 138 8.47 -7.44 6.67
N PRO A 139 7.90 -8.64 6.85
CA PRO A 139 6.46 -8.75 7.13
C PRO A 139 6.12 -8.04 8.44
N GLU A 140 4.96 -7.40 8.46
CA GLU A 140 4.44 -6.77 9.68
C GLU A 140 2.96 -7.07 9.81
N PRO A 141 2.44 -7.25 11.04
CA PRO A 141 1.00 -7.47 11.24
C PRO A 141 0.18 -6.25 10.85
N ILE A 142 -1.05 -6.49 10.43
CA ILE A 142 -2.04 -5.44 10.21
C ILE A 142 -3.04 -5.54 11.37
N ASP A 143 -3.20 -4.46 12.10
CA ASP A 143 -4.18 -4.35 13.17
C ASP A 143 -5.34 -3.46 12.70
N VAL A 144 -6.47 -4.08 12.41
CA VAL A 144 -7.66 -3.38 11.94
C VAL A 144 -8.49 -3.00 13.16
N ASN A 145 -8.59 -1.68 13.39
CA ASN A 145 -9.34 -1.17 14.54
C ASN A 145 -10.80 -0.95 14.17
N GLU A 146 -11.69 -1.53 14.96
CA GLU A 146 -13.13 -1.30 14.78
C GLU A 146 -13.53 0.03 15.36
N PRO A 147 -14.54 0.71 14.80
CA PRO A 147 -15.04 1.93 15.40
C PRO A 147 -15.58 1.65 16.81
N VAL A 148 -15.29 2.55 17.72
CA VAL A 148 -15.87 2.50 19.06
C VAL A 148 -17.31 3.00 18.95
N SER A 149 -18.24 2.13 19.29
CA SER A 149 -19.68 2.46 19.23
C SER A 149 -20.16 3.13 20.52
#